data_6b83ca3111092a217a0f089e3d534bac
#
_entry.id   6b83ca3111092a217a0f089e3d534bac
#
_cell.length_a   1.000
_cell.length_b   1.000
_cell.length_c   1.000
_cell.angle_alpha   90.00
_cell.angle_beta   90.00
_cell.angle_gamma   90.00
#
_symmetry.space_group_name_H-M   'P 1'
#
loop_
_entity.id
_entity.type
_entity.pdbx_description
1 polymer ?
#
loop_
_entity_poly.entity_id
_entity_poly.type
_entity_poly.pdbx_seq_one_letter_code
_entity_poly.pdbx_strand_id
1 'polypeptide(L)'
;MTPPAARRRSQFIDAVIDDYAAVHSTPPDPHQLELQRITREKTGGAAGMQIGDDQAMLMEMLVRAMGATRAVEIGTFTGYSALAVARGLGPGGRLLCCDISQEWTSIARAAWQEAGVANRIELRVGPGLETLRALPPGEQFDFAFIDADKTGYAQYYEEVLTRLRPGGLILLDNTLQGGHVVGDLPDDEDVAAIRFLNDAIASDPRVKVVLI
;
A
#
# COMPACT_ATOMS: atom_id res chain seq x y z
N MET A 1 3.11 29.18 -4.10
CA MET A 1 2.79 28.33 -2.92
C MET A 1 4.02 27.47 -2.69
N THR A 2 4.57 27.46 -1.47
CA THR A 2 5.71 26.61 -1.13
C THR A 2 5.17 25.22 -0.76
N PRO A 3 5.68 24.13 -1.34
CA PRO A 3 5.23 22.78 -0.98
C PRO A 3 5.56 22.48 0.49
N PRO A 4 4.79 21.66 1.16
CA PRO A 4 5.06 21.29 2.54
C PRO A 4 6.42 20.60 2.64
N ALA A 5 7.26 21.05 3.56
CA ALA A 5 8.68 20.69 3.70
C ALA A 5 8.97 19.21 4.09
N ALA A 6 7.98 18.34 4.11
CA ALA A 6 8.12 16.99 4.65
C ALA A 6 7.50 15.89 3.76
N ARG A 7 7.22 16.18 2.49
CA ARG A 7 6.64 15.21 1.55
C ARG A 7 7.71 14.22 1.04
N ARG A 8 7.36 12.93 0.93
CA ARG A 8 8.16 11.95 0.18
C ARG A 8 8.19 12.37 -1.29
N ARG A 9 9.37 12.46 -1.89
CA ARG A 9 9.56 12.88 -3.29
C ARG A 9 9.77 11.66 -4.18
N SER A 10 9.30 11.74 -5.42
CA SER A 10 9.65 10.76 -6.44
C SER A 10 11.16 10.72 -6.68
N GLN A 11 11.70 9.53 -6.90
CA GLN A 11 13.10 9.32 -7.29
C GLN A 11 13.31 9.40 -8.81
N PHE A 12 12.21 9.37 -9.57
CA PHE A 12 12.23 9.26 -11.03
C PHE A 12 11.78 10.54 -11.74
N ILE A 13 11.26 11.52 -10.99
CA ILE A 13 10.73 12.76 -11.53
C ILE A 13 11.58 13.92 -10.99
N ASP A 14 11.86 14.91 -11.86
CA ASP A 14 12.52 16.14 -11.44
C ASP A 14 11.78 16.81 -10.27
N ALA A 15 12.54 17.32 -9.30
CA ALA A 15 11.97 17.86 -8.06
C ALA A 15 11.02 19.06 -8.32
N VAL A 16 11.24 19.84 -9.38
CA VAL A 16 10.37 20.98 -9.73
C VAL A 16 9.04 20.48 -10.28
N ILE A 17 9.07 19.41 -11.10
CA ILE A 17 7.86 18.79 -11.63
C ILE A 17 7.10 18.10 -10.48
N ASP A 18 7.79 17.42 -9.60
CA ASP A 18 7.21 16.77 -8.44
C ASP A 18 6.53 17.77 -7.49
N ASP A 19 7.17 18.91 -7.21
CA ASP A 19 6.57 20.00 -6.43
C ASP A 19 5.36 20.63 -7.14
N TYR A 20 5.43 20.78 -8.47
CA TYR A 20 4.28 21.26 -9.25
C TYR A 20 3.10 20.29 -9.15
N ALA A 21 3.33 19.01 -9.34
CA ALA A 21 2.27 17.98 -9.22
C ALA A 21 1.64 18.00 -7.83
N ALA A 22 2.44 18.13 -6.77
CA ALA A 22 1.93 18.15 -5.39
C ALA A 22 1.00 19.33 -5.12
N VAL A 23 1.34 20.55 -5.60
CA VAL A 23 0.49 21.73 -5.36
C VAL A 23 -0.77 21.75 -6.24
N HIS A 24 -0.83 20.88 -7.26
CA HIS A 24 -1.99 20.70 -8.15
C HIS A 24 -2.78 19.41 -7.84
N SER A 25 -2.42 18.70 -6.78
CA SER A 25 -3.13 17.53 -6.28
C SER A 25 -3.94 17.88 -5.03
N THR A 26 -4.92 17.05 -4.69
CA THR A 26 -5.65 17.19 -3.42
C THR A 26 -4.69 17.02 -2.25
N PRO A 27 -4.56 18.01 -1.36
CA PRO A 27 -3.65 17.92 -0.23
C PRO A 27 -4.14 16.91 0.82
N PRO A 28 -3.22 16.34 1.63
CA PRO A 28 -3.61 15.51 2.76
C PRO A 28 -4.45 16.32 3.77
N ASP A 29 -5.44 15.66 4.35
CA ASP A 29 -6.30 16.27 5.36
C ASP A 29 -5.63 16.31 6.76
N PRO A 30 -6.27 16.93 7.77
CA PRO A 30 -5.70 17.04 9.11
C PRO A 30 -5.34 15.70 9.77
N HIS A 31 -6.12 14.62 9.56
CA HIS A 31 -5.83 13.31 10.12
C HIS A 31 -4.61 12.65 9.43
N GLN A 32 -4.50 12.83 8.12
CA GLN A 32 -3.34 12.37 7.37
C GLN A 32 -2.06 13.10 7.78
N LEU A 33 -2.13 14.44 7.92
CA LEU A 33 -1.00 15.26 8.37
C LEU A 33 -0.56 14.88 9.79
N GLU A 34 -1.50 14.64 10.69
CA GLU A 34 -1.20 14.23 12.05
C GLU A 34 -0.57 12.83 12.09
N LEU A 35 -1.09 11.89 11.30
CA LEU A 35 -0.50 10.55 11.20
C LEU A 35 0.93 10.60 10.66
N GLN A 36 1.22 11.42 9.65
CA GLN A 36 2.57 11.64 9.16
C GLN A 36 3.50 12.20 10.24
N ARG A 37 3.01 13.17 11.04
CA ARG A 37 3.77 13.76 12.14
C ARG A 37 4.12 12.70 13.18
N ILE A 38 3.11 11.94 13.63
CA ILE A 38 3.29 10.86 14.61
C ILE A 38 4.23 9.78 14.08
N THR A 39 4.09 9.38 12.80
CA THR A 39 4.98 8.41 12.17
C THR A 39 6.42 8.86 12.23
N ARG A 40 6.73 10.10 11.83
CA ARG A 40 8.09 10.64 11.91
C ARG A 40 8.64 10.65 13.33
N GLU A 41 7.83 11.04 14.30
CA GLU A 41 8.26 11.13 15.70
C GLU A 41 8.48 9.77 16.35
N LYS A 42 7.64 8.80 16.03
CA LYS A 42 7.64 7.50 16.71
C LYS A 42 8.51 6.44 16.04
N THR A 43 8.69 6.54 14.70
CA THR A 43 9.42 5.51 13.95
C THR A 43 10.82 5.95 13.49
N GLY A 44 11.17 7.24 13.66
CA GLY A 44 12.49 7.76 13.33
C GLY A 44 12.92 7.43 11.89
N GLY A 45 14.02 6.67 11.75
CA GLY A 45 14.55 6.27 10.45
C GLY A 45 13.59 5.42 9.58
N ALA A 46 12.64 4.72 10.20
CA ALA A 46 11.66 3.92 9.47
C ALA A 46 10.51 4.76 8.87
N ALA A 47 10.41 6.06 9.19
CA ALA A 47 9.34 6.91 8.68
C ALA A 47 9.28 6.97 7.14
N GLY A 48 10.40 6.73 6.46
CA GLY A 48 10.48 6.63 5.00
C GLY A 48 9.75 5.44 4.38
N MET A 49 9.31 4.49 5.18
CA MET A 49 8.48 3.36 4.72
C MET A 49 7.03 3.78 4.40
N GLN A 50 6.57 4.91 4.95
CA GLN A 50 5.22 5.40 4.66
C GLN A 50 5.10 5.81 3.19
N ILE A 51 4.01 5.44 2.53
CA ILE A 51 3.72 5.84 1.14
C ILE A 51 3.53 7.37 1.00
N GLY A 52 3.63 7.87 -0.24
CA GLY A 52 3.41 9.29 -0.56
C GLY A 52 1.93 9.69 -0.51
N ASP A 53 1.69 11.01 -0.43
CA ASP A 53 0.33 11.59 -0.40
C ASP A 53 -0.41 11.37 -1.72
N ASP A 54 0.30 11.50 -2.83
CA ASP A 54 -0.18 11.25 -4.20
C ASP A 54 -0.59 9.78 -4.38
N GLN A 55 0.24 8.86 -3.91
CA GLN A 55 -0.08 7.43 -3.93
C GLN A 55 -1.31 7.11 -3.08
N ALA A 56 -1.39 7.64 -1.87
CA ALA A 56 -2.55 7.45 -0.99
C ALA A 56 -3.84 7.98 -1.64
N MET A 57 -3.78 9.18 -2.25
CA MET A 57 -4.92 9.77 -2.94
C MET A 57 -5.31 8.95 -4.17
N LEU A 58 -4.34 8.48 -4.97
CA LEU A 58 -4.62 7.61 -6.11
C LEU A 58 -5.31 6.31 -5.66
N MET A 59 -4.84 5.69 -4.58
CA MET A 59 -5.46 4.48 -4.03
C MET A 59 -6.91 4.74 -3.57
N GLU A 60 -7.17 5.84 -2.85
CA GLU A 60 -8.54 6.21 -2.46
C GLU A 60 -9.44 6.39 -3.69
N MET A 61 -8.95 7.08 -4.72
CA MET A 61 -9.71 7.31 -5.98
C MET A 61 -9.98 6.00 -6.72
N LEU A 62 -9.01 5.11 -6.85
CA LEU A 62 -9.17 3.80 -7.51
C LEU A 62 -10.19 2.93 -6.77
N VAL A 63 -10.05 2.79 -5.46
CA VAL A 63 -10.98 2.02 -4.62
C VAL A 63 -12.41 2.55 -4.76
N ARG A 64 -12.58 3.88 -4.75
CA ARG A 64 -13.87 4.55 -4.93
C ARG A 64 -14.43 4.37 -6.33
N ALA A 65 -13.60 4.55 -7.37
CA ALA A 65 -14.02 4.45 -8.77
C ALA A 65 -14.48 3.05 -9.15
N MET A 66 -13.86 2.01 -8.59
CA MET A 66 -14.26 0.62 -8.83
C MET A 66 -15.41 0.15 -7.93
N GLY A 67 -15.88 1.00 -7.00
CA GLY A 67 -16.94 0.67 -6.04
C GLY A 67 -16.55 -0.48 -5.11
N ALA A 68 -15.27 -0.59 -4.76
CA ALA A 68 -14.78 -1.67 -3.92
C ALA A 68 -15.44 -1.68 -2.55
N THR A 69 -15.76 -2.88 -2.07
CA THR A 69 -16.34 -3.10 -0.74
C THR A 69 -15.51 -4.06 0.11
N ARG A 70 -14.61 -4.81 -0.50
CA ARG A 70 -13.74 -5.76 0.18
C ARG A 70 -12.30 -5.56 -0.29
N ALA A 71 -11.45 -5.17 0.64
CA ALA A 71 -10.04 -4.92 0.37
C ALA A 71 -9.13 -5.67 1.32
N VAL A 72 -7.90 -5.93 0.90
CA VAL A 72 -6.82 -6.50 1.73
C VAL A 72 -5.54 -5.68 1.55
N GLU A 73 -4.80 -5.51 2.64
CA GLU A 73 -3.50 -4.87 2.68
C GLU A 73 -2.51 -5.77 3.40
N ILE A 74 -1.34 -5.99 2.80
CA ILE A 74 -0.23 -6.74 3.38
C ILE A 74 0.95 -5.76 3.56
N GLY A 75 1.33 -5.50 4.81
CA GLY A 75 2.21 -4.41 5.18
C GLY A 75 1.41 -3.14 5.48
N THR A 76 1.14 -2.90 6.75
CA THR A 76 0.26 -1.80 7.21
C THR A 76 1.07 -0.66 7.82
N PHE A 77 2.20 -0.98 8.47
CA PHE A 77 3.04 -0.01 9.15
C PHE A 77 2.22 0.86 10.12
N THR A 78 2.24 2.20 9.95
CA THR A 78 1.47 3.13 10.78
C THR A 78 0.08 3.44 10.21
N GLY A 79 -0.33 2.76 9.12
CA GLY A 79 -1.70 2.73 8.63
C GLY A 79 -2.12 3.87 7.71
N TYR A 80 -1.18 4.54 7.04
CA TYR A 80 -1.49 5.65 6.14
C TYR A 80 -2.20 5.19 4.85
N SER A 81 -1.71 4.13 4.22
CA SER A 81 -2.34 3.46 3.08
C SER A 81 -3.73 2.91 3.44
N ALA A 82 -3.83 2.21 4.58
CA ALA A 82 -5.11 1.69 5.08
C ALA A 82 -6.15 2.78 5.31
N LEU A 83 -5.74 3.96 5.80
CA LEU A 83 -6.62 5.12 5.96
C LEU A 83 -7.22 5.55 4.62
N ALA A 84 -6.39 5.66 3.58
CA ALA A 84 -6.82 6.05 2.23
C ALA A 84 -7.76 5.00 1.63
N VAL A 85 -7.38 3.71 1.67
CA VAL A 85 -8.21 2.60 1.18
C VAL A 85 -9.57 2.57 1.90
N ALA A 86 -9.58 2.65 3.23
CA ALA A 86 -10.82 2.61 4.01
C ALA A 86 -11.78 3.75 3.67
N ARG A 87 -11.27 4.95 3.32
CA ARG A 87 -12.07 6.09 2.86
C ARG A 87 -12.65 5.90 1.46
N GLY A 88 -11.90 5.21 0.60
CA GLY A 88 -12.34 4.89 -0.77
C GLY A 88 -13.44 3.83 -0.83
N LEU A 89 -13.51 2.93 0.18
CA LEU A 89 -14.48 1.83 0.20
C LEU A 89 -15.94 2.31 0.17
N GLY A 90 -16.76 1.58 -0.56
CA GLY A 90 -18.20 1.79 -0.62
C GLY A 90 -18.92 1.57 0.73
N PRO A 91 -20.24 1.82 0.79
CA PRO A 91 -21.03 1.59 1.99
C PRO A 91 -20.91 0.14 2.50
N GLY A 92 -20.68 -0.02 3.81
CA GLY A 92 -20.49 -1.33 4.44
C GLY A 92 -19.15 -1.99 4.12
N GLY A 93 -18.26 -1.30 3.38
CA GLY A 93 -16.96 -1.84 2.98
C GLY A 93 -16.04 -2.19 4.14
N ARG A 94 -15.18 -3.18 3.91
CA ARG A 94 -14.23 -3.73 4.87
C ARG A 94 -12.84 -3.86 4.27
N LEU A 95 -11.84 -3.49 5.05
CA LEU A 95 -10.42 -3.67 4.76
C LEU A 95 -9.81 -4.63 5.77
N LEU A 96 -9.18 -5.70 5.31
CA LEU A 96 -8.33 -6.56 6.11
C LEU A 96 -6.88 -6.05 6.00
N CYS A 97 -6.27 -5.69 7.12
CA CYS A 97 -4.88 -5.30 7.22
C CYS A 97 -4.06 -6.39 7.89
N CYS A 98 -2.90 -6.73 7.33
CA CYS A 98 -1.95 -7.70 7.85
C CYS A 98 -0.60 -7.02 8.09
N ASP A 99 -0.06 -7.14 9.29
CA ASP A 99 1.26 -6.63 9.66
C ASP A 99 1.87 -7.45 10.80
N ILE A 100 3.19 -7.52 10.88
CA ILE A 100 3.89 -8.24 11.95
C ILE A 100 4.16 -7.38 13.19
N SER A 101 4.13 -6.04 13.05
CA SER A 101 4.51 -5.11 14.12
C SER A 101 3.33 -4.67 14.96
N GLN A 102 3.24 -5.19 16.18
CA GLN A 102 2.28 -4.70 17.18
C GLN A 102 2.54 -3.23 17.55
N GLU A 103 3.79 -2.81 17.57
CA GLU A 103 4.18 -1.45 17.92
C GLU A 103 3.66 -0.44 16.91
N TRP A 104 4.01 -0.63 15.63
CA TRP A 104 3.61 0.30 14.56
C TRP A 104 2.11 0.29 14.32
N THR A 105 1.49 -0.88 14.35
CA THR A 105 0.03 -0.99 14.16
C THR A 105 -0.77 -0.44 15.33
N SER A 106 -0.18 -0.24 16.50
CA SER A 106 -0.84 0.50 17.59
C SER A 106 -1.05 1.97 17.23
N ILE A 107 -0.10 2.58 16.50
CA ILE A 107 -0.22 3.94 15.95
C ILE A 107 -1.34 3.98 14.92
N ALA A 108 -1.38 2.99 14.01
CA ALA A 108 -2.42 2.87 13.00
C ALA A 108 -3.82 2.81 13.61
N ARG A 109 -4.06 1.97 14.62
CA ARG A 109 -5.35 1.84 15.30
C ARG A 109 -5.83 3.18 15.88
N ALA A 110 -4.94 3.91 16.55
CA ALA A 110 -5.28 5.21 17.12
C ALA A 110 -5.66 6.22 16.02
N ALA A 111 -4.87 6.30 14.95
CA ALA A 111 -5.12 7.19 13.84
C ALA A 111 -6.45 6.87 13.11
N TRP A 112 -6.78 5.61 12.92
CA TRP A 112 -8.04 5.21 12.30
C TRP A 112 -9.26 5.53 13.16
N GLN A 113 -9.13 5.47 14.49
CA GLN A 113 -10.18 5.87 15.43
C GLN A 113 -10.45 7.36 15.31
N GLU A 114 -9.42 8.20 15.36
CA GLU A 114 -9.53 9.66 15.21
C GLU A 114 -10.11 10.05 13.84
N ALA A 115 -9.72 9.33 12.78
CA ALA A 115 -10.24 9.55 11.44
C ALA A 115 -11.65 8.96 11.19
N GLY A 116 -12.24 8.25 12.17
CA GLY A 116 -13.58 7.68 12.07
C GLY A 116 -13.74 6.50 11.12
N VAL A 117 -12.62 5.82 10.74
CA VAL A 117 -12.64 4.68 9.81
C VAL A 117 -12.36 3.34 10.47
N ALA A 118 -12.04 3.31 11.77
CA ALA A 118 -11.64 2.08 12.47
C ALA A 118 -12.68 0.95 12.37
N ASN A 119 -13.96 1.27 12.28
CA ASN A 119 -15.04 0.31 12.12
C ASN A 119 -15.06 -0.37 10.76
N ARG A 120 -14.28 0.10 9.78
CA ARG A 120 -14.12 -0.49 8.45
C ARG A 120 -12.89 -1.39 8.34
N ILE A 121 -11.98 -1.36 9.33
CA ILE A 121 -10.68 -2.00 9.25
C ILE A 121 -10.58 -3.13 10.27
N GLU A 122 -10.29 -4.32 9.79
CA GLU A 122 -9.87 -5.46 10.60
C GLU A 122 -8.34 -5.57 10.53
N LEU A 123 -7.65 -5.52 11.66
CA LEU A 123 -6.20 -5.68 11.72
C LEU A 123 -5.85 -7.03 12.33
N ARG A 124 -5.08 -7.82 11.60
CA ARG A 124 -4.46 -9.07 12.06
C ARG A 124 -2.95 -8.88 12.17
N VAL A 125 -2.44 -9.00 13.39
CA VAL A 125 -1.01 -8.91 13.67
C VAL A 125 -0.40 -10.30 13.64
N GLY A 126 0.52 -10.53 12.70
CA GLY A 126 1.18 -11.79 12.44
C GLY A 126 1.62 -11.92 10.98
N PRO A 127 2.22 -13.06 10.59
CA PRO A 127 2.65 -13.26 9.21
C PRO A 127 1.48 -13.15 8.22
N GLY A 128 1.61 -12.24 7.25
CA GLY A 128 0.55 -11.95 6.28
C GLY A 128 0.14 -13.19 5.47
N LEU A 129 1.12 -14.00 5.09
CA LEU A 129 0.89 -15.23 4.34
C LEU A 129 0.05 -16.26 5.11
N GLU A 130 0.31 -16.43 6.40
CA GLU A 130 -0.49 -17.30 7.26
C GLU A 130 -1.92 -16.78 7.39
N THR A 131 -2.05 -15.46 7.56
CA THR A 131 -3.36 -14.81 7.60
C THR A 131 -4.16 -15.07 6.32
N LEU A 132 -3.56 -14.87 5.14
CA LEU A 132 -4.22 -15.11 3.86
C LEU A 132 -4.64 -16.58 3.69
N ARG A 133 -3.76 -17.52 4.03
CA ARG A 133 -4.04 -18.97 3.94
C ARG A 133 -5.12 -19.45 4.91
N ALA A 134 -5.27 -18.77 6.04
CA ALA A 134 -6.33 -19.07 7.02
C ALA A 134 -7.72 -18.52 6.62
N LEU A 135 -7.81 -17.68 5.58
CA LEU A 135 -9.10 -17.19 5.10
C LEU A 135 -9.92 -18.33 4.50
N PRO A 136 -11.27 -18.28 4.67
CA PRO A 136 -12.15 -19.27 4.07
C PRO A 136 -11.96 -19.35 2.55
N PRO A 137 -12.16 -20.52 1.94
CA PRO A 137 -12.21 -20.66 0.50
C PRO A 137 -13.33 -19.78 -0.08
N GLY A 138 -13.06 -19.14 -1.23
CA GLY A 138 -14.04 -18.29 -1.90
C GLY A 138 -14.18 -16.88 -1.32
N GLU A 139 -13.34 -16.50 -0.35
CA GLU A 139 -13.24 -15.10 0.04
C GLU A 139 -12.81 -14.30 -1.17
N GLN A 140 -13.58 -13.25 -1.50
CA GLN A 140 -13.29 -12.45 -2.69
C GLN A 140 -13.00 -11.01 -2.28
N PHE A 141 -11.85 -10.52 -2.71
CA PHE A 141 -11.46 -9.12 -2.61
C PHE A 141 -11.75 -8.39 -3.92
N ASP A 142 -12.10 -7.12 -3.81
CA ASP A 142 -12.19 -6.20 -4.94
C ASP A 142 -10.84 -5.55 -5.22
N PHE A 143 -10.10 -5.26 -4.15
CA PHE A 143 -8.87 -4.49 -4.16
C PHE A 143 -7.85 -5.10 -3.20
N ALA A 144 -6.59 -5.09 -3.59
CA ALA A 144 -5.47 -5.47 -2.76
C ALA A 144 -4.29 -4.50 -2.89
N PHE A 145 -3.61 -4.26 -1.78
CA PHE A 145 -2.34 -3.53 -1.74
C PHE A 145 -1.29 -4.37 -1.03
N ILE A 146 -0.11 -4.52 -1.65
CA ILE A 146 1.00 -5.32 -1.12
C ILE A 146 2.23 -4.41 -0.99
N ASP A 147 2.63 -4.14 0.26
CA ASP A 147 3.81 -3.37 0.62
C ASP A 147 4.45 -3.93 1.90
N ALA A 148 4.97 -5.15 1.80
CA ALA A 148 5.58 -5.89 2.89
C ALA A 148 7.04 -6.28 2.55
N ASP A 149 7.54 -7.39 3.15
CA ASP A 149 8.83 -7.99 2.81
C ASP A 149 8.86 -8.42 1.35
N LYS A 150 9.87 -8.00 0.63
CA LYS A 150 9.91 -8.14 -0.84
C LYS A 150 10.10 -9.61 -1.27
N THR A 151 10.79 -10.40 -0.48
CA THR A 151 10.95 -11.85 -0.69
C THR A 151 9.62 -12.61 -0.58
N GLY A 152 8.63 -12.09 0.13
CA GLY A 152 7.29 -12.66 0.26
C GLY A 152 6.32 -12.33 -0.89
N TYR A 153 6.63 -11.31 -1.72
CA TYR A 153 5.68 -10.76 -2.70
C TYR A 153 5.07 -11.76 -3.66
N ALA A 154 5.86 -12.69 -4.20
CA ALA A 154 5.35 -13.70 -5.13
C ALA A 154 4.27 -14.59 -4.48
N GLN A 155 4.46 -14.93 -3.21
CA GLN A 155 3.50 -15.73 -2.45
C GLN A 155 2.25 -14.91 -2.08
N TYR A 156 2.43 -13.64 -1.66
CA TYR A 156 1.30 -12.73 -1.41
C TYR A 156 0.47 -12.52 -2.68
N TYR A 157 1.11 -12.29 -3.81
CA TYR A 157 0.44 -12.15 -5.10
C TYR A 157 -0.44 -13.35 -5.44
N GLU A 158 0.08 -14.57 -5.35
CA GLU A 158 -0.68 -15.79 -5.65
C GLU A 158 -1.85 -15.99 -4.68
N GLU A 159 -1.64 -15.81 -3.37
CA GLU A 159 -2.71 -15.96 -2.38
C GLU A 159 -3.82 -14.91 -2.56
N VAL A 160 -3.45 -13.68 -2.90
CA VAL A 160 -4.40 -12.61 -3.19
C VAL A 160 -5.13 -12.87 -4.51
N LEU A 161 -4.42 -13.21 -5.58
CA LEU A 161 -5.00 -13.41 -6.91
C LEU A 161 -6.06 -14.52 -6.91
N THR A 162 -5.84 -15.61 -6.17
CA THR A 162 -6.82 -16.70 -6.02
C THR A 162 -8.10 -16.27 -5.31
N ARG A 163 -8.08 -15.14 -4.60
CA ARG A 163 -9.20 -14.56 -3.84
C ARG A 163 -9.71 -13.24 -4.41
N LEU A 164 -9.07 -12.75 -5.47
CA LEU A 164 -9.49 -11.53 -6.14
C LEU A 164 -10.63 -11.84 -7.09
N ARG A 165 -11.70 -11.04 -7.03
CA ARG A 165 -12.78 -11.20 -8.01
C ARG A 165 -12.32 -10.84 -9.44
N PRO A 166 -12.96 -11.35 -10.49
CA PRO A 166 -12.75 -10.85 -11.85
C PRO A 166 -12.97 -9.34 -11.94
N GLY A 167 -12.03 -8.62 -12.55
CA GLY A 167 -12.04 -7.16 -12.62
C GLY A 167 -11.62 -6.46 -11.33
N GLY A 168 -11.09 -7.20 -10.35
CA GLY A 168 -10.42 -6.63 -9.17
C GLY A 168 -9.04 -6.09 -9.51
N LEU A 169 -8.46 -5.35 -8.56
CA LEU A 169 -7.17 -4.66 -8.74
C LEU A 169 -6.20 -5.04 -7.62
N ILE A 170 -4.96 -5.36 -8.00
CA ILE A 170 -3.83 -5.51 -7.09
C ILE A 170 -2.83 -4.39 -7.36
N LEU A 171 -2.45 -3.66 -6.32
CA LEU A 171 -1.32 -2.73 -6.35
C LEU A 171 -0.14 -3.33 -5.59
N LEU A 172 1.04 -3.25 -6.19
CA LEU A 172 2.30 -3.73 -5.63
C LEU A 172 3.24 -2.53 -5.49
N ASP A 173 3.67 -2.22 -4.28
CA ASP A 173 4.58 -1.08 -4.06
C ASP A 173 6.05 -1.44 -4.27
N ASN A 174 6.85 -0.43 -4.57
CA ASN A 174 8.31 -0.49 -4.75
C ASN A 174 8.79 -1.48 -5.84
N THR A 175 7.99 -1.73 -6.86
CA THR A 175 8.32 -2.69 -7.92
C THR A 175 9.47 -2.25 -8.83
N LEU A 176 9.92 -1.00 -8.74
CA LEU A 176 11.13 -0.50 -9.39
C LEU A 176 12.38 -0.52 -8.49
N GLN A 177 12.23 -0.69 -7.17
CA GLN A 177 13.34 -0.72 -6.21
C GLN A 177 14.37 0.41 -6.45
N GLY A 178 13.87 1.66 -6.61
CA GLY A 178 14.72 2.81 -6.91
C GLY A 178 15.48 2.72 -8.25
N GLY A 179 15.05 1.86 -9.17
CA GLY A 179 15.70 1.60 -10.45
C GLY A 179 16.67 0.41 -10.42
N HIS A 180 16.91 -0.20 -9.26
CA HIS A 180 17.86 -1.31 -9.12
C HIS A 180 17.41 -2.62 -9.80
N VAL A 181 16.15 -2.71 -10.24
CA VAL A 181 15.66 -3.87 -11.01
C VAL A 181 16.16 -3.91 -12.46
N VAL A 182 16.81 -2.85 -12.97
CA VAL A 182 17.37 -2.79 -14.32
C VAL A 182 18.91 -2.88 -14.30
N GLY A 183 19.48 -3.42 -15.36
CA GLY A 183 20.94 -3.58 -15.48
C GLY A 183 21.49 -4.76 -14.66
N ASP A 184 22.78 -4.65 -14.29
CA ASP A 184 23.45 -5.61 -13.43
C ASP A 184 22.94 -5.44 -12.01
N LEU A 185 22.40 -6.52 -11.44
CA LEU A 185 21.80 -6.48 -10.12
C LEU A 185 22.88 -6.39 -9.04
N PRO A 186 22.66 -5.56 -8.00
CA PRO A 186 23.38 -5.71 -6.75
C PRO A 186 23.09 -7.10 -6.16
N ASP A 187 23.98 -7.59 -5.31
CA ASP A 187 23.74 -8.78 -4.49
C ASP A 187 22.75 -8.44 -3.35
N ASP A 188 21.45 -8.36 -3.73
CA ASP A 188 20.35 -7.92 -2.88
C ASP A 188 19.13 -8.80 -3.15
N GLU A 189 18.73 -9.56 -2.14
CA GLU A 189 17.63 -10.53 -2.23
C GLU A 189 16.29 -9.87 -2.53
N ASP A 190 16.03 -8.68 -2.00
CA ASP A 190 14.77 -7.94 -2.23
C ASP A 190 14.67 -7.50 -3.69
N VAL A 191 15.76 -6.96 -4.25
CA VAL A 191 15.83 -6.56 -5.67
C VAL A 191 15.65 -7.76 -6.58
N ALA A 192 16.31 -8.87 -6.27
CA ALA A 192 16.19 -10.11 -7.05
C ALA A 192 14.75 -10.67 -6.99
N ALA A 193 14.13 -10.67 -5.82
CA ALA A 193 12.75 -11.13 -5.63
C ALA A 193 11.75 -10.27 -6.41
N ILE A 194 11.90 -8.95 -6.39
CA ILE A 194 11.01 -8.04 -7.12
C ILE A 194 11.21 -8.17 -8.63
N ARG A 195 12.45 -8.30 -9.12
CA ARG A 195 12.71 -8.53 -10.54
C ARG A 195 12.06 -9.83 -11.02
N PHE A 196 12.23 -10.91 -10.26
CA PHE A 196 11.56 -12.19 -10.54
C PHE A 196 10.04 -12.04 -10.60
N LEU A 197 9.45 -11.34 -9.64
CA LEU A 197 8.02 -11.09 -9.61
C LEU A 197 7.54 -10.28 -10.82
N ASN A 198 8.24 -9.20 -11.17
CA ASN A 198 7.90 -8.38 -12.33
C ASN A 198 7.87 -9.20 -13.62
N ASP A 199 8.87 -10.06 -13.82
CA ASP A 199 8.95 -10.96 -14.99
C ASP A 199 7.80 -11.99 -14.99
N ALA A 200 7.48 -12.55 -13.83
CA ALA A 200 6.41 -13.53 -13.66
C ALA A 200 5.04 -12.90 -13.96
N ILE A 201 4.75 -11.72 -13.39
CA ILE A 201 3.45 -11.04 -13.60
C ILE A 201 3.32 -10.56 -15.05
N ALA A 202 4.40 -10.06 -15.66
CA ALA A 202 4.37 -9.62 -17.07
C ALA A 202 3.97 -10.75 -18.03
N SER A 203 4.24 -12.00 -17.64
CA SER A 203 3.93 -13.20 -18.41
C SER A 203 2.63 -13.90 -17.96
N ASP A 204 1.95 -13.42 -16.91
CA ASP A 204 0.78 -14.07 -16.33
C ASP A 204 -0.49 -13.77 -17.16
N PRO A 205 -1.08 -14.77 -17.84
CA PRO A 205 -2.27 -14.57 -18.67
C PRO A 205 -3.55 -14.27 -17.87
N ARG A 206 -3.52 -14.45 -16.54
CA ARG A 206 -4.67 -14.21 -15.64
C ARG A 206 -4.91 -12.74 -15.39
N VAL A 207 -3.92 -11.87 -15.64
CA VAL A 207 -3.96 -10.45 -15.32
C VAL A 207 -3.61 -9.55 -16.50
N LYS A 208 -3.92 -8.28 -16.37
CA LYS A 208 -3.32 -7.20 -17.17
C LYS A 208 -2.47 -6.36 -16.23
N VAL A 209 -1.24 -6.08 -16.62
CA VAL A 209 -0.26 -5.38 -15.79
C VAL A 209 0.19 -4.08 -16.45
N VAL A 210 0.47 -3.09 -15.62
CA VAL A 210 1.18 -1.87 -15.97
C VAL A 210 2.14 -1.54 -14.83
N LEU A 211 3.37 -1.18 -15.17
CA LEU A 211 4.38 -0.68 -14.24
C LEU A 211 4.43 0.84 -14.40
N ILE A 212 4.22 1.60 -13.32
CA ILE A 212 4.13 3.07 -13.31
C ILE A 212 5.02 3.69 -12.23
#